data_43c9d19fb5807c354ed24f917cf5b4ce
#
_entry.id   43c9d19fb5807c354ed24f917cf5b4ce
#
_cell.length_a   1.000
_cell.length_b   1.000
_cell.length_c   1.000
_cell.angle_alpha   90.00
_cell.angle_beta   90.00
_cell.angle_gamma   90.00
#
_symmetry.space_group_name_H-M   'P 1'
#
loop_
_entity.id
_entity.type
_entity.pdbx_description
1 polymer ?
#
loop_
_entity_poly.entity_id
_entity_poly.type
_entity_poly.pdbx_seq_one_letter_code
_entity_poly.pdbx_strand_id
1 'polypeptide(L)'
;MTGVQTCALPISRDGRFLATLGSPGGPFIIHFTARTLVAALQTGLGPQRAIDGPNFGSLGGPVLLEAGRFPASTAEALRGRGHRVVEVALPSGLQMVQRAGDTSDRSDGRGGGWLGGADPRREGTVRGD
;
A
#
# COMPACT_ATOMS: atom_id res chain seq x y z
N MET A 1 -25.88 10.96 -1.19
CA MET A 1 -24.49 11.49 -1.23
C MET A 1 -23.55 10.37 -0.86
N THR A 2 -22.94 9.79 -1.83
CA THR A 2 -21.85 8.83 -1.61
C THR A 2 -20.57 9.62 -1.35
N GLY A 3 -20.30 9.90 -0.08
CA GLY A 3 -19.03 10.46 0.33
C GLY A 3 -17.93 9.44 0.15
N VAL A 4 -17.21 9.50 -0.95
CA VAL A 4 -15.94 8.81 -1.07
C VAL A 4 -14.96 9.55 -0.17
N GLN A 5 -14.80 9.08 1.06
CA GLN A 5 -13.73 9.54 1.93
C GLN A 5 -12.42 8.96 1.43
N THR A 6 -11.75 9.72 0.63
CA THR A 6 -10.35 9.48 0.32
C THR A 6 -9.53 10.10 1.44
N CYS A 7 -9.11 9.30 2.40
CA CYS A 7 -8.15 9.76 3.41
C CYS A 7 -6.79 9.86 2.75
N ALA A 8 -6.41 11.07 2.32
CA ALA A 8 -5.04 11.35 1.95
C ALA A 8 -4.23 11.60 3.23
N LEU A 9 -3.17 10.84 3.43
CA LEU A 9 -2.26 10.99 4.56
C LEU A 9 -0.98 11.71 4.10
N PRO A 10 -0.84 13.01 4.37
CA PRO A 10 0.42 13.71 4.12
C PRO A 10 1.47 13.30 5.15
N ILE A 11 2.66 12.97 4.67
CA ILE A 11 3.78 12.53 5.50
C ILE A 11 4.94 13.49 5.27
N SER A 12 5.51 13.96 6.36
CA SER A 12 6.66 14.87 6.34
C SER A 12 7.78 14.32 7.21
N ARG A 13 9.02 14.63 6.84
CA ARG A 13 10.23 14.36 7.62
C ARG A 13 11.07 15.66 7.65
N ASP A 14 11.46 16.05 8.85
CA ASP A 14 12.27 17.26 9.09
C ASP A 14 11.66 18.53 8.44
N GLY A 15 10.34 18.69 8.57
CA GLY A 15 9.61 19.82 8.02
C GLY A 15 9.42 19.80 6.49
N ARG A 16 9.90 18.75 5.80
CA ARG A 16 9.79 18.60 4.34
C ARG A 16 8.73 17.55 4.00
N PHE A 17 7.86 17.88 3.06
CA PHE A 17 6.87 16.94 2.54
C PHE A 17 7.58 15.77 1.85
N LEU A 18 7.26 14.56 2.25
CA LEU A 18 7.87 13.32 1.78
C LEU A 18 6.96 12.54 0.84
N ALA A 19 5.74 12.31 1.25
CA ALA A 19 4.79 11.48 0.52
C ALA A 19 3.34 11.79 0.92
N THR A 20 2.42 11.42 0.04
CA THR A 20 1.01 11.30 0.36
C THR A 20 0.44 10.04 -0.24
N LEU A 21 -0.49 9.41 0.46
CA LEU A 21 -1.21 8.25 -0.06
C LEU A 21 -2.62 8.20 0.51
N GLY A 22 -3.46 7.45 -0.16
CA GLY A 22 -4.82 7.18 0.25
C GLY A 22 -5.39 5.97 -0.48
N SER A 23 -6.48 5.42 0.03
CA SER A 23 -7.22 4.32 -0.60
C SER A 23 -8.67 4.37 -0.17
N PRO A 24 -9.63 4.04 -1.04
CA PRO A 24 -10.95 3.61 -0.62
C PRO A 24 -10.86 2.19 -0.03
N GLY A 25 -11.88 1.74 0.69
CA GLY A 25 -11.90 0.37 1.21
C GLY A 25 -12.57 0.22 2.58
N GLY A 26 -13.31 1.24 3.04
CA GLY A 26 -14.03 1.18 4.30
C GLY A 26 -13.09 0.88 5.49
N PRO A 27 -13.42 -0.11 6.33
CA PRO A 27 -12.60 -0.41 7.51
C PRO A 27 -11.19 -0.92 7.17
N PHE A 28 -10.94 -1.38 5.94
CA PHE A 28 -9.63 -1.85 5.49
C PHE A 28 -8.70 -0.74 4.99
N ILE A 29 -9.16 0.50 4.89
CA ILE A 29 -8.31 1.64 4.47
C ILE A 29 -7.05 1.71 5.32
N ILE A 30 -7.16 1.54 6.62
CA ILE A 30 -6.04 1.58 7.58
C ILE A 30 -5.01 0.51 7.23
N HIS A 31 -5.46 -0.72 6.96
CA HIS A 31 -4.57 -1.84 6.62
C HIS A 31 -3.86 -1.61 5.30
N PHE A 32 -4.59 -1.16 4.27
CA PHE A 32 -4.03 -0.90 2.95
C PHE A 32 -2.99 0.21 2.98
N THR A 33 -3.29 1.31 3.66
CA THR A 33 -2.37 2.45 3.77
C THR A 33 -1.17 2.12 4.64
N ALA A 34 -1.36 1.48 5.80
CA ALA A 34 -0.27 1.13 6.70
C ALA A 34 0.75 0.18 6.05
N ARG A 35 0.30 -0.90 5.40
CA ARG A 35 1.22 -1.83 4.73
C ARG A 35 1.99 -1.15 3.61
N THR A 36 1.34 -0.27 2.85
CA THR A 36 1.98 0.45 1.74
C THR A 36 3.03 1.44 2.26
N LEU A 37 2.73 2.14 3.35
CA LEU A 37 3.69 3.01 4.02
C LEU A 37 4.92 2.25 4.53
N VAL A 38 4.72 1.12 5.17
CA VAL A 38 5.83 0.28 5.65
C VAL A 38 6.69 -0.18 4.47
N ALA A 39 6.08 -0.64 3.39
CA ALA A 39 6.79 -1.05 2.19
C ALA A 39 7.58 0.11 1.56
N ALA A 40 6.98 1.29 1.44
CA ALA A 40 7.64 2.43 0.82
C ALA A 40 8.74 3.04 1.71
N LEU A 41 8.47 3.25 3.01
CA LEU A 41 9.34 4.01 3.89
C LEU A 41 10.41 3.17 4.59
N GLN A 42 10.11 1.92 4.93
CA GLN A 42 11.06 1.05 5.63
C GLN A 42 11.88 0.18 4.68
N THR A 43 11.28 -0.32 3.61
CA THR A 43 12.01 -1.16 2.65
C THR A 43 12.50 -0.39 1.43
N GLY A 44 12.16 0.88 1.33
CA GLY A 44 12.62 1.76 0.25
C GLY A 44 12.05 1.42 -1.13
N LEU A 45 10.93 0.70 -1.19
CA LEU A 45 10.24 0.43 -2.45
C LEU A 45 9.65 1.72 -3.01
N GLY A 46 9.73 1.89 -4.33
CA GLY A 46 9.01 2.97 -5.00
C GLY A 46 7.48 2.81 -4.86
N PRO A 47 6.71 3.89 -5.07
CA PRO A 47 5.27 3.90 -4.83
C PRO A 47 4.51 2.78 -5.54
N GLN A 48 4.78 2.53 -6.81
CA GLN A 48 4.09 1.49 -7.57
C GLN A 48 4.37 0.09 -7.00
N ARG A 49 5.63 -0.23 -6.70
CA ARG A 49 6.00 -1.53 -6.13
C ARG A 49 5.43 -1.73 -4.73
N ALA A 50 5.37 -0.66 -3.93
CA ALA A 50 4.74 -0.70 -2.61
C ALA A 50 3.23 -0.97 -2.72
N ILE A 51 2.54 -0.34 -3.68
CA ILE A 51 1.12 -0.55 -3.95
C ILE A 51 0.85 -1.97 -4.47
N ASP A 52 1.68 -2.48 -5.36
CA ASP A 52 1.52 -3.80 -5.98
C ASP A 52 1.66 -4.96 -4.98
N GLY A 53 2.20 -4.72 -3.80
CA GLY A 53 2.30 -5.72 -2.75
C GLY A 53 0.94 -6.28 -2.33
N PRO A 54 0.90 -7.51 -1.77
CA PRO A 54 -0.35 -8.16 -1.37
C PRO A 54 -1.00 -7.48 -0.17
N ASN A 55 -2.32 -7.41 -0.19
CA ASN A 55 -3.12 -6.86 0.91
C ASN A 55 -3.39 -7.90 1.99
N PHE A 56 -3.45 -7.46 3.23
CA PHE A 56 -3.87 -8.28 4.36
C PHE A 56 -4.44 -7.39 5.47
N GLY A 57 -5.16 -8.00 6.41
CA GLY A 57 -5.67 -7.27 7.56
C GLY A 57 -6.51 -8.14 8.48
N SER A 58 -6.97 -7.55 9.57
CA SER A 58 -7.90 -8.18 10.51
C SER A 58 -8.72 -7.10 11.22
N LEU A 59 -9.99 -7.38 11.45
CA LEU A 59 -10.91 -6.49 12.16
C LEU A 59 -11.28 -7.07 13.53
N GLY A 60 -10.34 -7.75 14.19
CA GLY A 60 -10.57 -8.43 15.47
C GLY A 60 -11.14 -9.85 15.33
N GLY A 61 -11.24 -10.35 14.11
CA GLY A 61 -11.62 -11.72 13.77
C GLY A 61 -10.46 -12.48 13.09
N PRO A 62 -10.75 -13.22 12.02
CA PRO A 62 -9.71 -13.92 11.28
C PRO A 62 -8.73 -12.95 10.63
N VAL A 63 -7.51 -13.43 10.40
CA VAL A 63 -6.57 -12.76 9.50
C VAL A 63 -7.04 -13.00 8.06
N LEU A 64 -7.26 -11.91 7.34
CA LEU A 64 -7.62 -11.94 5.93
C LEU A 64 -6.37 -11.74 5.10
N LEU A 65 -6.14 -12.63 4.16
CA LEU A 65 -5.07 -12.53 3.17
C LEU A 65 -5.68 -12.34 1.78
N GLU A 66 -5.07 -11.51 0.97
CA GLU A 66 -5.50 -11.35 -0.41
C GLU A 66 -5.32 -12.65 -1.18
N ALA A 67 -6.42 -13.17 -1.72
CA ALA A 67 -6.47 -14.48 -2.37
C ALA A 67 -5.44 -14.60 -3.51
N GLY A 68 -4.69 -15.69 -3.51
CA GLY A 68 -3.68 -15.99 -4.54
C GLY A 68 -2.44 -15.09 -4.54
N ARG A 69 -2.26 -14.25 -3.52
CA ARG A 69 -1.15 -13.27 -3.47
C ARG A 69 -0.09 -13.61 -2.43
N PHE A 70 -0.34 -14.57 -1.58
CA PHE A 70 0.59 -15.03 -0.56
C PHE A 70 1.04 -16.46 -0.82
N PRO A 71 2.29 -16.83 -0.50
CA PRO A 71 2.71 -18.21 -0.46
C PRO A 71 1.86 -19.02 0.54
N ALA A 72 1.54 -20.27 0.23
CA ALA A 72 0.80 -21.17 1.13
C ALA A 72 1.48 -21.26 2.51
N SER A 73 2.80 -21.25 2.56
CA SER A 73 3.59 -21.26 3.80
C SER A 73 3.28 -20.09 4.74
N THR A 74 2.88 -18.94 4.21
CA THR A 74 2.48 -17.78 5.04
C THR A 74 1.20 -18.07 5.79
N ALA A 75 0.19 -18.60 5.11
CA ALA A 75 -1.09 -18.97 5.73
C ALA A 75 -0.88 -20.10 6.76
N GLU A 76 -0.06 -21.09 6.44
CA GLU A 76 0.28 -22.19 7.35
C GLU A 76 1.01 -21.71 8.60
N ALA A 77 1.99 -20.81 8.45
CA ALA A 77 2.73 -20.25 9.57
C ALA A 77 1.81 -19.43 10.50
N LEU A 78 0.86 -18.69 9.95
CA LEU A 78 -0.12 -17.95 10.75
C LEU A 78 -1.07 -18.90 11.49
N ARG A 79 -1.54 -19.95 10.83
CA ARG A 79 -2.37 -20.99 11.48
C ARG A 79 -1.62 -21.70 12.59
N GLY A 80 -0.35 -22.01 12.36
CA GLY A 80 0.54 -22.62 13.38
C GLY A 80 0.74 -21.75 14.61
N ARG A 81 0.54 -20.42 14.48
CA ARG A 81 0.56 -19.46 15.58
C ARG A 81 -0.81 -19.24 16.23
N GLY A 82 -1.81 -20.02 15.85
CA GLY A 82 -3.17 -19.98 16.40
C GLY A 82 -4.12 -19.00 15.70
N HIS A 83 -3.72 -18.39 14.59
CA HIS A 83 -4.62 -17.51 13.83
C HIS A 83 -5.57 -18.30 12.93
N ARG A 84 -6.82 -17.88 12.91
CA ARG A 84 -7.74 -18.29 11.83
C ARG A 84 -7.42 -17.43 10.60
N VAL A 85 -7.11 -18.07 9.48
CA VAL A 85 -6.75 -17.41 8.23
C VAL A 85 -7.76 -17.68 7.16
N VAL A 86 -8.23 -16.64 6.49
CA VAL A 86 -9.17 -16.70 5.38
C VAL A 86 -8.57 -15.94 4.19
N GLU A 87 -8.60 -16.55 3.02
CA GLU A 87 -8.20 -15.91 1.78
C GLU A 87 -9.43 -15.33 1.08
N VAL A 88 -9.38 -14.02 0.80
CA VAL A 88 -10.50 -13.27 0.21
C VAL A 88 -9.99 -12.23 -0.77
N ALA A 89 -10.88 -11.71 -1.60
CA ALA A 89 -10.58 -10.52 -2.38
C ALA A 89 -10.45 -9.31 -1.44
N LEU A 90 -9.36 -8.57 -1.57
CA LEU A 90 -9.09 -7.34 -0.82
C LEU A 90 -8.78 -6.19 -1.81
N PRO A 91 -9.80 -5.67 -2.51
CA PRO A 91 -9.61 -4.68 -3.57
C PRO A 91 -9.35 -3.29 -3.01
N SER A 92 -8.09 -2.95 -2.75
CA SER A 92 -7.68 -1.58 -2.47
C SER A 92 -7.77 -0.71 -3.73
N GLY A 93 -7.73 0.59 -3.54
CA GLY A 93 -7.61 1.58 -4.61
C GLY A 93 -6.54 2.59 -4.24
N LEU A 94 -5.37 2.09 -3.86
CA LEU A 94 -4.25 2.88 -3.39
C LEU A 94 -3.74 3.84 -4.47
N GLN A 95 -3.46 5.06 -4.04
CA GLN A 95 -2.74 6.04 -4.83
C GLN A 95 -1.69 6.68 -3.95
N MET A 96 -0.49 6.84 -4.47
CA MET A 96 0.63 7.40 -3.72
C MET A 96 1.47 8.30 -4.61
N VAL A 97 1.93 9.40 -4.03
CA VAL A 97 2.98 10.25 -4.59
C VAL A 97 4.06 10.38 -3.53
N GLN A 98 5.30 10.20 -3.94
CA GLN A 98 6.46 10.24 -3.06
C GLN A 98 7.58 11.06 -3.70
N ARG A 99 8.34 11.78 -2.89
CA ARG A 99 9.52 12.50 -3.37
C ARG A 99 10.58 11.52 -3.86
N ALA A 100 11.08 11.74 -5.06
CA ALA A 100 12.23 11.00 -5.59
C ALA A 100 13.49 11.28 -4.76
N GLY A 101 14.33 10.27 -4.60
CA GLY A 101 15.55 10.36 -3.79
C GLY A 101 15.44 9.75 -2.40
N ASP A 102 14.24 9.53 -1.91
CA ASP A 102 13.98 8.81 -0.65
C ASP A 102 13.61 7.32 -0.89
N THR A 103 13.77 6.84 -2.10
CA THR A 103 13.53 5.43 -2.47
C THR A 103 14.80 4.79 -3.00
N SER A 104 14.93 3.48 -2.83
CA SER A 104 16.00 2.68 -3.45
C SER A 104 15.78 2.45 -4.96
N ASP A 105 14.60 2.78 -5.45
CA ASP A 105 14.23 2.61 -6.85
C ASP A 105 14.66 3.85 -7.67
N ARG A 106 15.96 3.95 -7.92
CA ARG A 106 16.59 5.01 -8.75
C ARG A 106 16.68 4.56 -10.21
N SER A 107 15.58 4.14 -10.80
CA SER A 107 15.63 3.59 -12.16
C SER A 107 15.91 4.60 -13.29
N ASP A 108 15.89 5.91 -13.02
CA ASP A 108 15.92 6.91 -14.09
C ASP A 108 16.86 8.11 -13.89
N GLY A 109 17.76 8.08 -12.90
CA GLY A 109 18.89 9.04 -12.85
C GLY A 109 18.53 10.52 -12.72
N ARG A 110 17.26 10.87 -12.51
CA ARG A 110 16.81 12.25 -12.34
C ARG A 110 16.81 12.63 -10.86
N GLY A 111 17.77 13.38 -10.48
CA GLY A 111 17.90 13.93 -9.12
C GLY A 111 16.85 15.01 -8.86
N GLY A 112 15.80 14.65 -8.13
CA GLY A 112 14.75 15.56 -7.70
C GLY A 112 13.50 15.48 -8.58
N GLY A 113 12.36 15.11 -7.97
CA GLY A 113 11.08 14.95 -8.64
C GLY A 113 10.11 14.21 -7.76
N TRP A 114 9.01 13.79 -8.33
CA TRP A 114 7.96 13.03 -7.69
C TRP A 114 7.76 11.70 -8.39
N LEU A 115 7.57 10.65 -7.61
CA LEU A 115 7.20 9.32 -8.09
C LEU A 115 5.75 9.06 -7.74
N GLY A 116 4.98 8.55 -8.68
CA GLY A 116 3.59 8.19 -8.49
C GLY A 116 3.36 6.69 -8.58
N GLY A 117 2.30 6.21 -7.92
CA GLY A 117 1.80 4.86 -8.04
C GLY A 117 0.29 4.83 -7.97
N ALA A 118 -0.33 3.94 -8.74
CA ALA A 118 -1.77 3.71 -8.75
C ALA A 118 -2.08 2.20 -8.64
N ASP A 119 -3.15 1.88 -7.93
CA ASP A 119 -3.52 0.50 -7.63
C ASP A 119 -4.11 -0.21 -8.87
N PRO A 120 -3.51 -1.30 -9.32
CA PRO A 120 -4.03 -2.05 -10.46
C PRO A 120 -5.33 -2.83 -10.15
N ARG A 121 -5.72 -2.91 -8.86
CA ARG A 121 -6.97 -3.58 -8.43
C ARG A 121 -8.20 -2.76 -8.77
N ARG A 122 -8.02 -1.47 -9.03
CA ARG A 122 -9.06 -0.52 -9.48
C ARG A 122 -8.54 0.33 -10.63
N GLU A 123 -9.46 1.00 -11.31
CA GLU A 123 -9.11 1.94 -12.35
C GLU A 123 -8.35 3.14 -11.75
N GLY A 124 -7.07 3.19 -12.01
CA GLY A 124 -6.22 4.30 -11.59
C GLY A 124 -5.04 4.42 -12.55
N THR A 125 -4.65 5.65 -12.85
CA THR A 125 -3.50 5.93 -13.69
C THR A 125 -2.61 6.96 -13.05
N VAL A 126 -1.31 6.81 -13.23
CA VAL A 126 -0.31 7.84 -12.93
C VAL A 126 0.25 8.33 -14.26
N ARG A 127 0.29 9.64 -14.42
CA ARG A 127 0.93 10.28 -15.57
C ARG A 127 1.99 11.24 -15.03
N GLY A 128 3.17 11.21 -15.62
CA GLY A 128 4.23 12.17 -15.41
C GLY A 128 4.64 12.84 -16.72
N ASP A 129 5.29 13.98 -16.61
CA ASP A 129 5.88 14.71 -17.74
C ASP A 129 7.28 14.15 -18.08
#